data_fda2862b614e6f4a42ca15f96e7e7fbb
#
_entry.id   fda2862b614e6f4a42ca15f96e7e7fbb
#
_cell.length_a   1.000
_cell.length_b   1.000
_cell.length_c   1.000
_cell.angle_alpha   90.00
_cell.angle_beta   90.00
_cell.angle_gamma   90.00
#
_symmetry.space_group_name_H-M   'P 1'
#
loop_
_entity.id
_entity.type
_entity.pdbx_description
1 polymer ?
#
loop_
_entity_poly.entity_id
_entity_poly.type
_entity_poly.pdbx_seq_one_letter_code
_entity_poly.pdbx_strand_id
1 'polypeptide(L)'
;SVGTDLVIQVPMPCAANIRTSNGAIHVEHLAGDVELGTSNGRVAARDIKGPVHVETSNGRIEVESVVGDLIASTSNGEIAVKGIRGRCDLETSNGSVQAEDVEGDVKAGTSNGNIRVEAVPPAGGKVDLRSSNGQIHATLPEDLAAEYTLTTTNGRVSVSLGKAVMKLVDSSRRRFHAIVNDGGGTVLARTSNGSITVDSR
;
A
#
# COMPACT_ATOMS: atom_id res chain seq x y z
N SER A 1 -12.24 21.74 -24.63
CA SER A 1 -11.12 22.00 -23.71
C SER A 1 -9.82 21.64 -24.45
N VAL A 2 -8.94 22.60 -24.57
CA VAL A 2 -7.59 22.37 -25.12
C VAL A 2 -6.76 21.81 -23.96
N GLY A 3 -6.40 20.54 -24.04
CA GLY A 3 -5.40 19.97 -23.15
C GLY A 3 -4.02 20.50 -23.54
N THR A 4 -3.29 21.03 -22.61
CA THR A 4 -1.91 21.44 -22.83
C THR A 4 -1.00 20.43 -22.12
N ASP A 5 -0.18 19.72 -22.86
CA ASP A 5 0.87 18.89 -22.30
C ASP A 5 2.08 19.78 -22.00
N LEU A 6 2.53 19.78 -20.78
CA LEU A 6 3.73 20.48 -20.34
C LEU A 6 4.82 19.46 -20.01
N VAL A 7 5.92 19.51 -20.75
CA VAL A 7 7.12 18.72 -20.48
C VAL A 7 8.19 19.60 -19.88
N ILE A 8 8.63 19.29 -18.66
CA ILE A 8 9.68 20.02 -17.95
C ILE A 8 10.85 19.06 -17.70
N GLN A 9 12.02 19.43 -18.21
CA GLN A 9 13.26 18.75 -17.88
C GLN A 9 14.01 19.52 -16.81
N VAL A 10 14.34 18.85 -15.72
CA VAL A 10 15.02 19.47 -14.57
C VAL A 10 16.37 18.79 -14.31
N PRO A 11 17.40 19.54 -13.89
CA PRO A 11 18.65 18.92 -13.48
C PRO A 11 18.47 18.12 -12.19
N MET A 12 19.23 17.05 -11.99
CA MET A 12 19.23 16.28 -10.77
C MET A 12 20.36 16.72 -9.81
N PRO A 13 20.16 16.73 -8.48
CA PRO A 13 18.91 16.41 -7.75
C PRO A 13 17.92 17.58 -7.80
N CYS A 14 16.62 17.30 -7.86
CA CYS A 14 15.59 18.31 -7.89
C CYS A 14 14.34 17.85 -7.10
N ALA A 15 13.85 18.68 -6.20
CA ALA A 15 12.53 18.53 -5.61
C ALA A 15 11.46 18.99 -6.63
N ALA A 16 10.33 18.31 -6.69
CA ALA A 16 9.25 18.64 -7.60
C ALA A 16 7.92 18.79 -6.85
N ASN A 17 7.26 19.94 -7.04
CA ASN A 17 5.88 20.14 -6.59
C ASN A 17 5.03 20.47 -7.81
N ILE A 18 4.16 19.53 -8.21
CA ILE A 18 3.36 19.62 -9.42
C ILE A 18 1.89 19.50 -9.05
N ARG A 19 1.10 20.50 -9.40
CA ARG A 19 -0.34 20.52 -9.14
C ARG A 19 -1.13 20.91 -10.39
N THR A 20 -2.22 20.18 -10.64
CA THR A 20 -3.18 20.48 -11.71
C THR A 20 -4.59 20.18 -11.24
N SER A 21 -5.59 20.74 -11.91
CA SER A 21 -7.00 20.42 -11.60
C SER A 21 -7.54 19.26 -12.44
N ASN A 22 -7.19 19.19 -13.74
CA ASN A 22 -7.80 18.23 -14.68
C ASN A 22 -6.79 17.54 -15.60
N GLY A 23 -5.51 17.61 -15.30
CA GLY A 23 -4.45 17.01 -16.10
C GLY A 23 -3.90 15.73 -15.49
N ALA A 24 -3.41 14.84 -16.33
CA ALA A 24 -2.55 13.75 -15.87
C ALA A 24 -1.18 14.30 -15.49
N ILE A 25 -0.59 13.73 -14.46
CA ILE A 25 0.79 14.03 -14.04
C ILE A 25 1.63 12.79 -14.32
N HIS A 26 2.74 12.98 -14.98
CA HIS A 26 3.73 11.95 -15.22
C HIS A 26 5.11 12.45 -14.83
N VAL A 27 5.79 11.74 -13.94
CA VAL A 27 7.10 12.11 -13.41
C VAL A 27 8.02 10.90 -13.43
N GLU A 28 9.22 11.09 -13.95
CA GLU A 28 10.21 10.02 -14.02
C GLU A 28 11.62 10.53 -13.65
N HIS A 29 12.44 9.64 -13.08
CA HIS A 29 13.87 9.85 -12.84
C HIS A 29 14.20 11.09 -11.99
N LEU A 30 13.49 11.28 -10.87
CA LEU A 30 13.80 12.37 -9.93
C LEU A 30 14.60 11.89 -8.72
N ALA A 31 15.42 12.80 -8.20
CA ALA A 31 16.10 12.61 -6.91
C ALA A 31 15.82 13.83 -6.04
N GLY A 32 15.00 13.65 -5.00
CA GLY A 32 14.54 14.70 -4.08
C GLY A 32 13.09 14.48 -3.68
N ASP A 33 12.54 15.44 -2.95
CA ASP A 33 11.17 15.40 -2.48
C ASP A 33 10.19 15.64 -3.65
N VAL A 34 9.22 14.76 -3.82
CA VAL A 34 8.25 14.83 -4.91
C VAL A 34 6.83 14.94 -4.34
N GLU A 35 6.14 16.03 -4.66
CA GLU A 35 4.74 16.27 -4.29
C GLU A 35 3.88 16.42 -5.55
N LEU A 36 2.91 15.53 -5.74
CA LEU A 36 2.06 15.48 -6.93
C LEU A 36 0.59 15.57 -6.55
N GLY A 37 -0.13 16.55 -7.10
CA GLY A 37 -1.54 16.76 -6.79
C GLY A 37 -2.39 17.01 -8.03
N THR A 38 -3.54 16.32 -8.14
CA THR A 38 -4.55 16.61 -9.17
C THR A 38 -5.95 16.39 -8.61
N SER A 39 -6.96 17.04 -9.19
CA SER A 39 -8.35 16.75 -8.81
C SER A 39 -8.94 15.62 -9.68
N ASN A 40 -8.68 15.62 -10.99
CA ASN A 40 -9.33 14.69 -11.94
C ASN A 40 -8.33 14.10 -12.95
N GLY A 41 -7.19 13.67 -12.51
CA GLY A 41 -6.17 13.14 -13.42
C GLY A 41 -5.51 11.89 -12.87
N ARG A 42 -4.95 11.10 -13.79
CA ARG A 42 -4.05 10.01 -13.43
C ARG A 42 -2.71 10.59 -12.99
N VAL A 43 -2.15 10.01 -11.94
CA VAL A 43 -0.78 10.32 -11.54
C VAL A 43 0.09 9.09 -11.74
N ALA A 44 1.19 9.26 -12.44
CA ALA A 44 2.20 8.23 -12.63
C ALA A 44 3.58 8.76 -12.21
N ALA A 45 4.26 8.04 -11.32
CA ALA A 45 5.60 8.39 -10.84
C ALA A 45 6.51 7.17 -10.92
N ARG A 46 7.72 7.33 -11.50
CA ARG A 46 8.67 6.23 -11.70
C ARG A 46 10.10 6.66 -11.38
N ASP A 47 10.88 5.70 -10.88
CA ASP A 47 12.32 5.85 -10.62
C ASP A 47 12.65 7.09 -9.77
N ILE A 48 12.04 7.18 -8.59
CA ILE A 48 12.23 8.30 -7.67
C ILE A 48 13.17 7.90 -6.53
N LYS A 49 14.13 8.77 -6.24
CA LYS A 49 15.01 8.66 -5.08
C LYS A 49 14.70 9.80 -4.11
N GLY A 50 13.88 9.51 -3.12
CA GLY A 50 13.41 10.48 -2.13
C GLY A 50 11.94 10.21 -1.76
N PRO A 51 11.41 10.94 -0.78
CA PRO A 51 10.01 10.81 -0.39
C PRO A 51 9.06 11.28 -1.49
N VAL A 52 7.94 10.55 -1.64
CA VAL A 52 6.91 10.83 -2.65
C VAL A 52 5.56 11.01 -1.96
N HIS A 53 4.91 12.13 -2.21
CA HIS A 53 3.54 12.40 -1.78
C HIS A 53 2.65 12.61 -2.99
N VAL A 54 1.59 11.80 -3.11
CA VAL A 54 0.64 11.84 -4.23
C VAL A 54 -0.78 11.97 -3.74
N GLU A 55 -1.48 12.97 -4.23
CA GLU A 55 -2.90 13.20 -3.92
C GLU A 55 -3.73 13.38 -5.19
N THR A 56 -4.88 12.69 -5.26
CA THR A 56 -5.89 12.96 -6.30
C THR A 56 -7.30 12.78 -5.72
N SER A 57 -8.31 13.40 -6.30
CA SER A 57 -9.70 13.12 -5.91
C SER A 57 -10.32 12.02 -6.77
N ASN A 58 -10.13 12.07 -8.09
CA ASN A 58 -10.79 11.16 -9.03
C ASN A 58 -9.81 10.59 -10.06
N GLY A 59 -8.71 10.07 -9.61
CA GLY A 59 -7.68 9.56 -10.51
C GLY A 59 -7.05 8.27 -10.01
N ARG A 60 -6.53 7.50 -10.94
CA ARG A 60 -5.67 6.37 -10.62
C ARG A 60 -4.27 6.88 -10.26
N ILE A 61 -3.71 6.32 -9.22
CA ILE A 61 -2.31 6.55 -8.82
C ILE A 61 -1.50 5.30 -9.18
N GLU A 62 -0.42 5.50 -9.91
CA GLU A 62 0.56 4.47 -10.23
C GLU A 62 1.95 4.96 -9.84
N VAL A 63 2.63 4.21 -8.97
CA VAL A 63 3.98 4.53 -8.50
C VAL A 63 4.86 3.31 -8.62
N GLU A 64 5.99 3.45 -9.30
CA GLU A 64 6.93 2.36 -9.53
C GLU A 64 8.37 2.79 -9.17
N SER A 65 9.13 1.89 -8.55
CA SER A 65 10.56 2.07 -8.25
C SER A 65 10.86 3.33 -7.43
N VAL A 66 10.43 3.34 -6.17
CA VAL A 66 10.74 4.44 -5.25
C VAL A 66 11.70 3.96 -4.17
N VAL A 67 12.78 4.70 -3.96
CA VAL A 67 13.69 4.57 -2.83
C VAL A 67 13.47 5.74 -1.88
N GLY A 68 12.58 5.56 -0.92
CA GLY A 68 12.08 6.57 0.01
C GLY A 68 10.66 6.25 0.47
N ASP A 69 10.13 7.06 1.37
CA ASP A 69 8.77 6.89 1.87
C ASP A 69 7.73 7.32 0.82
N LEU A 70 6.64 6.57 0.72
CA LEU A 70 5.53 6.86 -0.18
C LEU A 70 4.25 7.10 0.61
N ILE A 71 3.60 8.22 0.34
CA ILE A 71 2.23 8.52 0.77
C ILE A 71 1.40 8.74 -0.48
N ALA A 72 0.34 7.94 -0.66
CA ALA A 72 -0.56 8.07 -1.81
C ALA A 72 -2.02 8.03 -1.38
N SER A 73 -2.79 9.03 -1.77
CA SER A 73 -4.21 9.13 -1.41
C SER A 73 -5.10 9.50 -2.59
N THR A 74 -6.28 8.87 -2.65
CA THR A 74 -7.32 9.22 -3.61
C THR A 74 -8.72 9.03 -3.01
N SER A 75 -9.72 9.75 -3.48
CA SER A 75 -11.10 9.46 -3.07
C SER A 75 -11.76 8.40 -3.96
N ASN A 76 -11.58 8.50 -5.28
CA ASN A 76 -12.27 7.62 -6.23
C ASN A 76 -11.30 7.09 -7.29
N GLY A 77 -10.35 6.31 -6.88
CA GLY A 77 -9.37 5.75 -7.79
C GLY A 77 -8.69 4.51 -7.22
N GLU A 78 -8.09 3.78 -8.11
CA GLU A 78 -7.21 2.67 -7.75
C GLU A 78 -5.82 3.22 -7.42
N ILE A 79 -5.19 2.65 -6.39
CA ILE A 79 -3.79 2.89 -6.09
C ILE A 79 -3.02 1.61 -6.42
N ALA A 80 -2.08 1.71 -7.35
CA ALA A 80 -1.18 0.63 -7.72
C ALA A 80 0.27 1.07 -7.51
N VAL A 81 1.00 0.36 -6.65
CA VAL A 81 2.41 0.66 -6.36
C VAL A 81 3.25 -0.58 -6.49
N LYS A 82 4.50 -0.40 -6.94
CA LYS A 82 5.44 -1.50 -7.14
C LYS A 82 6.89 -1.08 -6.89
N GLY A 83 7.65 -1.95 -6.22
CA GLY A 83 9.08 -1.74 -5.99
C GLY A 83 9.37 -0.53 -5.08
N ILE A 84 8.77 -0.50 -3.89
CA ILE A 84 8.94 0.58 -2.93
C ILE A 84 9.92 0.15 -1.85
N ARG A 85 10.96 0.92 -1.62
CA ARG A 85 11.93 0.73 -0.54
C ARG A 85 11.83 1.87 0.45
N GLY A 86 10.98 1.66 1.46
CA GLY A 86 10.63 2.63 2.48
C GLY A 86 9.22 2.39 3.02
N ARG A 87 8.75 3.28 3.88
CA ARG A 87 7.39 3.21 4.41
C ARG A 87 6.37 3.53 3.32
N CYS A 88 5.29 2.77 3.28
CA CYS A 88 4.22 2.91 2.29
C CYS A 88 2.86 3.16 2.99
N ASP A 89 2.24 4.32 2.80
CA ASP A 89 0.92 4.70 3.33
C ASP A 89 -0.03 4.99 2.16
N LEU A 90 -1.02 4.11 1.96
CA LEU A 90 -1.93 4.10 0.81
C LEU A 90 -3.37 4.20 1.28
N GLU A 91 -4.09 5.24 0.87
CA GLU A 91 -5.49 5.43 1.27
C GLU A 91 -6.40 5.76 0.08
N THR A 92 -7.50 5.05 -0.04
CA THR A 92 -8.58 5.37 -0.99
C THR A 92 -9.94 5.20 -0.32
N SER A 93 -10.97 5.90 -0.80
CA SER A 93 -12.34 5.64 -0.33
C SER A 93 -13.05 4.63 -1.23
N ASN A 94 -12.96 4.80 -2.56
CA ASN A 94 -13.67 3.96 -3.53
C ASN A 94 -12.71 3.45 -4.60
N GLY A 95 -11.93 2.49 -4.27
CA GLY A 95 -10.97 1.88 -5.18
C GLY A 95 -10.22 0.75 -4.52
N SER A 96 -9.55 -0.04 -5.33
CA SER A 96 -8.67 -1.09 -4.84
C SER A 96 -7.27 -0.53 -4.57
N VAL A 97 -6.59 -1.13 -3.60
CA VAL A 97 -5.18 -0.87 -3.32
C VAL A 97 -4.38 -2.11 -3.69
N GLN A 98 -3.38 -1.92 -4.54
CA GLN A 98 -2.44 -2.97 -4.92
C GLN A 98 -1.02 -2.49 -4.65
N ALA A 99 -0.29 -3.20 -3.81
CA ALA A 99 1.09 -2.93 -3.48
C ALA A 99 1.92 -4.20 -3.69
N GLU A 100 2.87 -4.14 -4.60
CA GLU A 100 3.74 -5.24 -4.97
C GLU A 100 5.19 -4.88 -4.67
N ASP A 101 5.95 -5.85 -4.17
CA ASP A 101 7.38 -5.72 -3.90
C ASP A 101 7.70 -4.48 -3.03
N VAL A 102 7.08 -4.42 -1.85
CA VAL A 102 7.32 -3.35 -0.88
C VAL A 102 8.30 -3.84 0.19
N GLU A 103 9.46 -3.21 0.27
CA GLU A 103 10.46 -3.42 1.33
C GLU A 103 10.32 -2.30 2.38
N GLY A 104 9.48 -2.53 3.41
CA GLY A 104 9.20 -1.53 4.45
C GLY A 104 7.88 -1.75 5.16
N ASP A 105 7.54 -0.82 6.04
CA ASP A 105 6.24 -0.81 6.70
C ASP A 105 5.13 -0.46 5.71
N VAL A 106 3.99 -1.15 5.83
CA VAL A 106 2.85 -0.91 4.95
C VAL A 106 1.61 -0.54 5.76
N LYS A 107 0.99 0.57 5.40
CA LYS A 107 -0.36 0.90 5.80
C LYS A 107 -1.21 1.06 4.54
N ALA A 108 -2.30 0.30 4.42
CA ALA A 108 -3.22 0.38 3.29
C ALA A 108 -4.67 0.40 3.77
N GLY A 109 -5.44 1.39 3.29
CA GLY A 109 -6.83 1.59 3.68
C GLY A 109 -7.76 1.83 2.50
N THR A 110 -8.98 1.24 2.55
CA THR A 110 -10.07 1.56 1.63
C THR A 110 -11.42 1.40 2.32
N SER A 111 -12.43 2.17 1.89
CA SER A 111 -13.80 1.90 2.33
C SER A 111 -14.50 0.89 1.41
N ASN A 112 -14.33 1.01 0.10
CA ASN A 112 -15.02 0.16 -0.88
C ASN A 112 -14.04 -0.34 -1.93
N GLY A 113 -13.33 -1.39 -1.61
CA GLY A 113 -12.37 -1.99 -2.53
C GLY A 113 -11.57 -3.12 -1.89
N ASN A 114 -10.87 -3.84 -2.73
CA ASN A 114 -9.97 -4.89 -2.29
C ASN A 114 -8.58 -4.33 -2.00
N ILE A 115 -7.90 -4.95 -1.05
CA ILE A 115 -6.50 -4.66 -0.75
C ILE A 115 -5.69 -5.90 -1.08
N ARG A 116 -4.67 -5.73 -1.92
CA ARG A 116 -3.65 -6.75 -2.19
C ARG A 116 -2.28 -6.17 -1.88
N VAL A 117 -1.55 -6.82 -0.98
CA VAL A 117 -0.23 -6.38 -0.56
C VAL A 117 0.74 -7.55 -0.61
N GLU A 118 1.88 -7.32 -1.25
CA GLU A 118 3.06 -8.18 -1.18
C GLU A 118 4.21 -7.34 -0.61
N ALA A 119 4.65 -7.68 0.61
CA ALA A 119 5.62 -6.85 1.34
C ALA A 119 6.64 -7.69 2.12
N VAL A 120 7.80 -7.09 2.31
CA VAL A 120 8.88 -7.56 3.19
C VAL A 120 9.14 -6.47 4.23
N PRO A 121 8.35 -6.43 5.32
CA PRO A 121 8.60 -5.47 6.39
C PRO A 121 9.93 -5.79 7.10
N PRO A 122 10.62 -4.78 7.64
CA PRO A 122 11.83 -5.01 8.42
C PRO A 122 11.52 -5.75 9.73
N ALA A 123 12.55 -6.23 10.41
CA ALA A 123 12.41 -6.81 11.75
C ALA A 123 11.75 -5.78 12.69
N GLY A 124 10.66 -6.19 13.36
CA GLY A 124 9.84 -5.30 14.17
C GLY A 124 8.90 -4.38 13.39
N GLY A 125 8.85 -4.51 12.07
CA GLY A 125 8.04 -3.69 11.18
C GLY A 125 6.54 -3.93 11.29
N LYS A 126 5.76 -3.09 10.60
CA LYS A 126 4.31 -3.07 10.71
C LYS A 126 3.61 -3.19 9.35
N VAL A 127 2.60 -4.06 9.30
CA VAL A 127 1.64 -4.16 8.20
C VAL A 127 0.23 -3.91 8.75
N ASP A 128 -0.44 -2.85 8.30
CA ASP A 128 -1.78 -2.43 8.78
C ASP A 128 -2.73 -2.27 7.60
N LEU A 129 -3.63 -3.23 7.40
CA LEU A 129 -4.53 -3.32 6.25
C LEU A 129 -5.99 -3.18 6.70
N ARG A 130 -6.73 -2.22 6.14
CA ARG A 130 -8.11 -1.95 6.53
C ARG A 130 -9.02 -1.76 5.34
N SER A 131 -10.09 -2.55 5.28
CA SER A 131 -11.20 -2.34 4.36
C SER A 131 -12.53 -2.33 5.11
N SER A 132 -13.53 -1.59 4.62
CA SER A 132 -14.90 -1.78 5.12
C SER A 132 -15.65 -2.80 4.25
N ASN A 133 -15.57 -2.67 2.93
CA ASN A 133 -16.29 -3.54 1.99
C ASN A 133 -15.32 -4.07 0.92
N GLY A 134 -14.58 -5.09 1.24
CA GLY A 134 -13.65 -5.71 0.31
C GLY A 134 -12.80 -6.80 0.94
N GLN A 135 -12.16 -7.56 0.08
CA GLN A 135 -11.25 -8.60 0.48
C GLN A 135 -9.85 -8.02 0.76
N ILE A 136 -9.18 -8.60 1.74
CA ILE A 136 -7.77 -8.30 2.02
C ILE A 136 -6.95 -9.55 1.71
N HIS A 137 -5.94 -9.40 0.87
CA HIS A 137 -4.97 -10.44 0.59
C HIS A 137 -3.56 -9.91 0.84
N ALA A 138 -2.83 -10.55 1.74
CA ALA A 138 -1.46 -10.19 2.06
C ALA A 138 -0.53 -11.39 1.81
N THR A 139 0.58 -11.13 1.14
CA THR A 139 1.67 -12.10 0.94
C THR A 139 2.91 -11.57 1.65
N LEU A 140 3.37 -12.32 2.65
CA LEU A 140 4.45 -11.91 3.56
C LEU A 140 5.55 -12.99 3.60
N PRO A 141 6.79 -12.66 4.02
CA PRO A 141 7.84 -13.65 4.18
C PRO A 141 7.48 -14.73 5.22
N GLU A 142 7.85 -16.00 4.93
CA GLU A 142 7.62 -17.12 5.85
C GLU A 142 8.37 -16.96 7.18
N ASP A 143 9.52 -16.30 7.16
CA ASP A 143 10.38 -16.04 8.31
C ASP A 143 10.00 -14.77 9.08
N LEU A 144 8.95 -14.05 8.67
CA LEU A 144 8.51 -12.84 9.36
C LEU A 144 8.11 -13.13 10.82
N ALA A 145 8.85 -12.52 11.74
CA ALA A 145 8.55 -12.60 13.18
C ALA A 145 7.58 -11.47 13.57
N ALA A 146 6.30 -11.81 13.77
CA ALA A 146 5.26 -10.81 14.04
C ALA A 146 4.08 -11.37 14.84
N GLU A 147 3.35 -10.46 15.48
CA GLU A 147 2.04 -10.72 16.04
C GLU A 147 0.97 -10.45 14.98
N TYR A 148 0.21 -11.48 14.62
CA TYR A 148 -0.86 -11.41 13.62
C TYR A 148 -2.20 -11.22 14.32
N THR A 149 -2.93 -10.16 13.99
CA THR A 149 -4.31 -9.90 14.43
C THR A 149 -5.18 -9.64 13.20
N LEU A 150 -5.95 -10.65 12.79
CA LEU A 150 -6.80 -10.61 11.60
C LEU A 150 -8.26 -10.74 12.04
N THR A 151 -9.12 -9.83 11.59
CA THR A 151 -10.53 -9.81 12.04
C THR A 151 -11.46 -9.39 10.90
N THR A 152 -12.53 -10.17 10.70
CA THR A 152 -13.64 -9.79 9.81
C THR A 152 -14.98 -9.91 10.55
N THR A 153 -15.96 -9.07 10.19
CA THR A 153 -17.32 -9.19 10.74
C THR A 153 -18.16 -10.16 9.90
N ASN A 154 -18.14 -10.02 8.59
CA ASN A 154 -18.92 -10.84 7.65
C ASN A 154 -17.99 -11.44 6.59
N GLY A 155 -17.27 -12.48 6.95
CA GLY A 155 -16.32 -13.13 6.04
C GLY A 155 -15.64 -14.32 6.67
N ARG A 156 -14.48 -14.65 6.13
CA ARG A 156 -13.63 -15.71 6.63
C ARG A 156 -12.19 -15.22 6.71
N VAL A 157 -11.48 -15.63 7.73
CA VAL A 157 -10.02 -15.48 7.83
C VAL A 157 -9.38 -16.80 7.44
N SER A 158 -8.44 -16.74 6.50
CA SER A 158 -7.61 -17.87 6.06
C SER A 158 -6.13 -17.48 6.16
N VAL A 159 -5.33 -18.34 6.75
CA VAL A 159 -3.89 -18.09 6.96
C VAL A 159 -3.12 -19.33 6.55
N SER A 160 -2.10 -19.13 5.71
CA SER A 160 -1.20 -20.16 5.22
C SER A 160 0.25 -19.64 5.32
N LEU A 161 0.95 -19.97 6.41
CA LEU A 161 2.29 -19.44 6.70
C LEU A 161 3.40 -20.52 6.55
N GLY A 162 3.13 -21.53 5.73
CA GLY A 162 4.14 -22.55 5.41
C GLY A 162 4.67 -23.28 6.66
N LYS A 163 5.99 -23.18 6.89
CA LYS A 163 6.68 -23.84 8.00
C LYS A 163 6.89 -22.94 9.23
N ALA A 164 6.32 -21.74 9.24
CA ALA A 164 6.48 -20.80 10.35
C ALA A 164 6.08 -21.40 11.69
N VAL A 165 6.85 -21.13 12.72
CA VAL A 165 6.52 -21.55 14.09
C VAL A 165 5.46 -20.61 14.63
N MET A 166 4.33 -21.15 15.09
CA MET A 166 3.16 -20.37 15.45
C MET A 166 2.65 -20.72 16.85
N LYS A 167 2.55 -19.71 17.70
CA LYS A 167 1.85 -19.79 18.98
C LYS A 167 0.46 -19.18 18.80
N LEU A 168 -0.52 -20.03 18.59
CA LEU A 168 -1.92 -19.64 18.43
C LEU A 168 -2.47 -19.10 19.76
N VAL A 169 -3.06 -17.91 19.73
CA VAL A 169 -3.72 -17.27 20.88
C VAL A 169 -5.23 -17.42 20.78
N ASP A 170 -5.81 -17.11 19.61
CA ASP A 170 -7.24 -17.25 19.35
C ASP A 170 -7.47 -17.53 17.86
N SER A 171 -8.40 -18.43 17.54
CA SER A 171 -8.74 -18.77 16.17
C SER A 171 -10.22 -19.12 16.04
N SER A 172 -10.87 -18.45 15.12
CA SER A 172 -12.24 -18.74 14.71
C SER A 172 -12.41 -18.46 13.21
N ARG A 173 -13.60 -18.73 12.67
CA ARG A 173 -13.89 -18.42 11.27
C ARG A 173 -13.65 -16.94 10.91
N ARG A 174 -13.78 -16.03 11.90
CA ARG A 174 -13.77 -14.57 11.70
C ARG A 174 -12.60 -13.85 12.36
N ARG A 175 -11.79 -14.57 13.11
CA ARG A 175 -10.65 -14.02 13.85
C ARG A 175 -9.49 -14.98 13.81
N PHE A 176 -8.32 -14.44 13.68
CA PHE A 176 -7.06 -15.14 13.89
C PHE A 176 -6.12 -14.24 14.68
N HIS A 177 -5.59 -14.75 15.76
CA HIS A 177 -4.60 -14.08 16.57
C HIS A 177 -3.50 -15.07 16.94
N ALA A 178 -2.30 -14.81 16.52
CA ALA A 178 -1.15 -15.67 16.76
C ALA A 178 0.17 -14.87 16.82
N ILE A 179 1.11 -15.38 17.60
CA ILE A 179 2.50 -14.93 17.58
C ILE A 179 3.27 -15.90 16.68
N VAL A 180 3.92 -15.37 15.66
CA VAL A 180 4.65 -16.12 14.63
C VAL A 180 6.13 -15.82 14.76
N ASN A 181 6.97 -16.86 14.74
CA ASN A 181 8.44 -16.77 14.81
C ASN A 181 8.93 -15.84 15.95
N ASP A 182 8.44 -16.06 17.16
CA ASP A 182 8.75 -15.30 18.39
C ASP A 182 8.27 -13.84 18.43
N GLY A 183 7.53 -13.37 17.42
CA GLY A 183 6.95 -12.03 17.39
C GLY A 183 7.96 -10.93 17.09
N GLY A 184 7.61 -9.69 17.43
CA GLY A 184 8.46 -8.50 17.25
C GLY A 184 7.83 -7.46 16.34
N GLY A 185 7.36 -7.86 15.15
CA GLY A 185 6.56 -7.01 14.25
C GLY A 185 5.06 -7.11 14.53
N THR A 186 4.26 -6.40 13.73
CA THR A 186 2.78 -6.40 13.83
C THR A 186 2.16 -6.55 12.45
N VAL A 187 1.28 -7.54 12.29
CA VAL A 187 0.43 -7.70 11.10
C VAL A 187 -1.03 -7.56 11.53
N LEU A 188 -1.64 -6.46 11.15
CA LEU A 188 -3.03 -6.16 11.44
C LEU A 188 -3.83 -6.11 10.14
N ALA A 189 -4.87 -6.95 10.01
CA ALA A 189 -5.81 -6.84 8.91
C ALA A 189 -7.25 -6.87 9.42
N ARG A 190 -8.05 -5.90 8.99
CA ARG A 190 -9.45 -5.76 9.40
C ARG A 190 -10.34 -5.45 8.20
N THR A 191 -11.46 -6.18 8.10
CA THR A 191 -12.53 -5.82 7.17
C THR A 191 -13.90 -6.03 7.84
N SER A 192 -14.92 -5.30 7.42
CA SER A 192 -16.29 -5.57 7.89
C SER A 192 -16.98 -6.59 6.98
N ASN A 193 -16.93 -6.39 5.67
CA ASN A 193 -17.61 -7.23 4.70
C ASN A 193 -16.61 -7.76 3.65
N GLY A 194 -15.95 -8.84 3.98
CA GLY A 194 -14.97 -9.47 3.09
C GLY A 194 -14.16 -10.53 3.80
N SER A 195 -13.43 -11.31 3.04
CA SER A 195 -12.51 -12.30 3.58
C SER A 195 -11.10 -11.73 3.69
N ILE A 196 -10.34 -12.24 4.65
CA ILE A 196 -8.92 -11.93 4.82
C ILE A 196 -8.14 -13.20 4.52
N THR A 197 -7.20 -13.10 3.60
CA THR A 197 -6.26 -14.16 3.28
C THR A 197 -4.84 -13.68 3.50
N VAL A 198 -4.05 -14.44 4.24
CA VAL A 198 -2.62 -14.18 4.43
C VAL A 198 -1.86 -15.42 4.06
N ASP A 199 -0.98 -15.28 3.08
CA ASP A 199 -0.12 -16.34 2.57
C ASP A 199 1.36 -15.98 2.79
N SER A 200 2.21 -17.01 2.92
CA SER A 200 3.68 -16.82 2.92
C SER A 200 4.29 -17.11 1.55
N ARG A 201 5.40 -16.47 1.28
CA ARG A 201 6.27 -16.73 0.13
C ARG A 201 7.67 -17.11 0.56
#